data_9edc810e9c17ffb5f12e9167b0f39132
#
_entry.id   9edc810e9c17ffb5f12e9167b0f39132
#
_cell.length_a   1.000
_cell.length_b   1.000
_cell.length_c   1.000
_cell.angle_alpha   90.00
_cell.angle_beta   90.00
_cell.angle_gamma   90.00
#
_symmetry.space_group_name_H-M   'P 1'
#
loop_
_entity.id
_entity.type
_entity.pdbx_description
1 polymer ?
#
loop_
_entity_poly.entity_id
_entity_poly.type
_entity_poly.pdbx_seq_one_letter_code
_entity_poly.pdbx_strand_id
1 'polypeptide(L)'
;IESIRKFYGKSLFSCPYCDGWELRDKPLLILAEKEEHILHMVKLIYNWSNDLLVLTNGNDLSQEGMRELAKHNIEIKNDRIEELVGEEGYLKEVKLASGEIINRTLGFVAPTYYRPNYFAEKLGCEIDEKGRVMTDPRCRTTQKNVYVAGESRKPIPSSLMIAAADGNKAAVSINTDLTEERF
;
A
#
# COMPACT_ATOMS: atom_id res chain seq x y z
N ILE A 1 -0.62 -13.50 4.24
CA ILE A 1 0.61 -14.21 4.68
C ILE A 1 1.15 -13.48 5.89
N GLU A 2 1.02 -14.09 7.06
CA GLU A 2 1.38 -13.46 8.34
C GLU A 2 2.89 -13.20 8.46
N SER A 3 3.70 -14.07 7.88
CA SER A 3 5.17 -13.97 7.91
C SER A 3 5.72 -12.73 7.17
N ILE A 4 4.97 -12.07 6.30
CA ILE A 4 5.37 -10.81 5.64
C ILE A 4 5.79 -9.75 6.66
N ARG A 5 5.10 -9.66 7.81
CA ARG A 5 5.39 -8.69 8.87
C ARG A 5 6.82 -8.76 9.40
N LYS A 6 7.44 -9.95 9.37
CA LYS A 6 8.83 -10.15 9.82
C LYS A 6 9.85 -9.46 8.91
N PHE A 7 9.51 -9.27 7.63
CA PHE A 7 10.41 -8.75 6.59
C PHE A 7 10.03 -7.35 6.12
N TYR A 8 8.89 -6.83 6.58
CA TYR A 8 8.40 -5.52 6.16
C TYR A 8 9.30 -4.39 6.65
N GLY A 9 9.64 -3.48 5.75
CA GLY A 9 10.52 -2.33 6.00
C GLY A 9 12.02 -2.63 5.94
N LYS A 10 12.43 -3.90 5.69
CA LYS A 10 13.84 -4.28 5.48
C LYS A 10 14.08 -5.00 4.16
N SER A 11 13.21 -5.94 3.81
CA SER A 11 13.31 -6.71 2.56
C SER A 11 12.06 -6.62 1.70
N LEU A 12 10.90 -6.42 2.32
CA LEU A 12 9.62 -6.28 1.65
C LEU A 12 9.03 -4.91 1.96
N PHE A 13 8.56 -4.23 0.92
CA PHE A 13 8.06 -2.86 0.98
C PHE A 13 6.68 -2.78 0.32
N SER A 14 5.92 -1.72 0.57
CA SER A 14 4.61 -1.53 -0.05
C SER A 14 4.51 -0.30 -0.95
N CYS A 15 5.49 0.58 -0.88
CA CYS A 15 5.46 1.85 -1.60
C CYS A 15 6.63 1.97 -2.57
N PRO A 16 6.42 1.73 -3.88
CA PRO A 16 7.50 1.86 -4.87
C PRO A 16 8.09 3.26 -4.97
N TYR A 17 7.29 4.30 -4.73
CA TYR A 17 7.79 5.68 -4.70
C TYR A 17 8.67 5.99 -3.50
N CYS A 18 8.56 5.19 -2.43
CA CYS A 18 9.35 5.37 -1.21
C CYS A 18 10.69 4.64 -1.30
N ASP A 19 10.69 3.42 -1.83
CA ASP A 19 11.81 2.48 -1.73
C ASP A 19 12.32 1.98 -3.09
N GLY A 20 11.65 2.33 -4.20
CA GLY A 20 11.99 1.80 -5.53
C GLY A 20 13.36 2.21 -6.03
N TRP A 21 13.82 3.41 -5.68
CA TRP A 21 15.14 3.89 -6.08
C TRP A 21 16.28 3.09 -5.45
N GLU A 22 16.18 2.73 -4.18
CA GLU A 22 17.15 1.92 -3.45
C GLU A 22 17.18 0.47 -3.94
N LEU A 23 16.06 0.03 -4.51
CA LEU A 23 15.88 -1.33 -5.05
C LEU A 23 16.06 -1.43 -6.56
N ARG A 24 16.43 -0.35 -7.24
CA ARG A 24 16.59 -0.33 -8.71
C ARG A 24 17.62 -1.36 -9.17
N ASP A 25 17.39 -1.89 -10.35
CA ASP A 25 18.24 -2.86 -11.04
C ASP A 25 18.48 -4.18 -10.28
N LYS A 26 17.66 -4.44 -9.25
CA LYS A 26 17.75 -5.69 -8.47
C LYS A 26 16.66 -6.67 -8.87
N PRO A 27 16.89 -7.99 -8.69
CA PRO A 27 15.85 -9.00 -8.86
C PRO A 27 14.81 -8.85 -7.74
N LEU A 28 13.57 -8.51 -8.10
CA LEU A 28 12.52 -8.18 -7.15
C LEU A 28 11.35 -9.17 -7.19
N LEU A 29 10.79 -9.46 -6.01
CA LEU A 29 9.52 -10.13 -5.84
C LEU A 29 8.36 -9.12 -5.86
N ILE A 30 7.23 -9.54 -6.41
CA ILE A 30 5.93 -8.87 -6.25
C ILE A 30 4.97 -9.87 -5.63
N LEU A 31 4.59 -9.64 -4.37
CA LEU A 31 3.65 -10.48 -3.62
C LEU A 31 2.29 -9.80 -3.60
N ALA A 32 1.34 -10.30 -4.38
CA ALA A 32 0.00 -9.76 -4.43
C ALA A 32 -1.01 -10.84 -4.86
N GLU A 33 -2.22 -10.76 -4.33
CA GLU A 33 -3.27 -11.77 -4.55
C GLU A 33 -4.32 -11.32 -5.57
N LYS A 34 -4.48 -10.01 -5.78
CA LYS A 34 -5.48 -9.46 -6.70
C LYS A 34 -4.82 -8.98 -7.98
N GLU A 35 -5.36 -9.41 -9.12
CA GLU A 35 -4.83 -9.06 -10.43
C GLU A 35 -4.65 -7.55 -10.64
N GLU A 36 -5.63 -6.74 -10.25
CA GLU A 36 -5.54 -5.29 -10.36
C GLU A 36 -4.34 -4.70 -9.61
N HIS A 37 -4.03 -5.24 -8.43
CA HIS A 37 -2.87 -4.83 -7.64
C HIS A 37 -1.57 -5.32 -8.27
N ILE A 38 -1.55 -6.55 -8.80
CA ILE A 38 -0.39 -7.12 -9.48
C ILE A 38 -0.02 -6.26 -10.68
N LEU A 39 -0.97 -6.02 -11.58
CA LEU A 39 -0.73 -5.25 -12.81
C LEU A 39 -0.29 -3.82 -12.49
N HIS A 40 -0.92 -3.18 -11.51
CA HIS A 40 -0.52 -1.84 -11.07
C HIS A 40 0.91 -1.81 -10.51
N MET A 41 1.23 -2.73 -9.60
CA MET A 41 2.56 -2.79 -8.97
C MET A 41 3.66 -3.12 -9.97
N VAL A 42 3.43 -4.10 -10.85
CA VAL A 42 4.40 -4.47 -11.89
C VAL A 42 4.70 -3.28 -12.78
N LYS A 43 3.68 -2.62 -13.34
CA LYS A 43 3.86 -1.44 -14.20
C LYS A 43 4.65 -0.33 -13.53
N LEU A 44 4.38 -0.11 -12.26
CA LEU A 44 5.04 0.94 -11.49
C LEU A 44 6.48 0.58 -11.18
N ILE A 45 6.74 -0.63 -10.68
CA ILE A 45 8.07 -1.08 -10.28
C ILE A 45 8.98 -1.28 -11.49
N TYR A 46 8.43 -1.59 -12.65
CA TYR A 46 9.17 -1.74 -13.91
C TYR A 46 9.99 -0.49 -14.29
N ASN A 47 9.62 0.67 -13.76
CA ASN A 47 10.43 1.90 -13.92
C ASN A 47 11.78 1.85 -13.19
N TRP A 48 11.95 0.95 -12.22
CA TRP A 48 13.18 0.82 -11.43
C TRP A 48 13.90 -0.49 -11.67
N SER A 49 13.16 -1.59 -11.89
CA SER A 49 13.75 -2.89 -12.21
C SER A 49 12.86 -3.65 -13.20
N ASN A 50 13.48 -4.30 -14.16
CA ASN A 50 12.82 -5.19 -15.14
C ASN A 50 12.96 -6.67 -14.78
N ASP A 51 13.77 -7.02 -13.78
CA ASP A 51 13.90 -8.39 -13.27
C ASP A 51 12.86 -8.63 -12.14
N LEU A 52 11.63 -8.91 -12.56
CA LEU A 52 10.48 -9.06 -11.68
C LEU A 52 9.94 -10.49 -11.70
N LEU A 53 9.62 -11.00 -10.51
CA LEU A 53 8.90 -12.27 -10.33
C LEU A 53 7.64 -12.02 -9.50
N VAL A 54 6.49 -12.36 -10.07
CA VAL A 54 5.19 -12.24 -9.40
C VAL A 54 4.83 -13.54 -8.71
N LEU A 55 4.48 -13.47 -7.43
CA LEU A 55 3.91 -14.57 -6.65
C LEU A 55 2.47 -14.22 -6.26
N THR A 56 1.50 -14.98 -6.74
CA THR A 56 0.07 -14.68 -6.57
C THR A 56 -0.56 -15.41 -5.38
N ASN A 57 0.20 -16.23 -4.67
CA ASN A 57 -0.24 -16.98 -3.50
C ASN A 57 -1.49 -17.85 -3.76
N GLY A 58 -1.50 -18.59 -4.85
CA GLY A 58 -2.60 -19.52 -5.20
C GLY A 58 -3.73 -18.88 -6.00
N ASN A 59 -3.60 -17.63 -6.44
CA ASN A 59 -4.62 -16.97 -7.25
C ASN A 59 -4.22 -16.96 -8.73
N ASP A 60 -5.18 -17.26 -9.60
CA ASP A 60 -4.98 -17.21 -11.03
C ASP A 60 -5.20 -15.79 -11.57
N LEU A 61 -4.43 -15.42 -12.59
CA LEU A 61 -4.67 -14.23 -13.36
C LEU A 61 -5.54 -14.54 -14.58
N SER A 62 -6.22 -13.54 -15.09
CA SER A 62 -6.90 -13.62 -16.37
C SER A 62 -5.92 -13.87 -17.53
N GLN A 63 -6.41 -14.40 -18.63
CA GLN A 63 -5.59 -14.57 -19.84
C GLN A 63 -5.02 -13.24 -20.34
N GLU A 64 -5.76 -12.14 -20.14
CA GLU A 64 -5.33 -10.80 -20.51
C GLU A 64 -4.18 -10.33 -19.62
N GLY A 65 -4.32 -10.45 -18.30
CA GLY A 65 -3.27 -10.13 -17.34
C GLY A 65 -1.98 -10.92 -17.58
N MET A 66 -2.11 -12.23 -17.80
CA MET A 66 -0.95 -13.08 -18.16
C MET A 66 -0.25 -12.62 -19.44
N ARG A 67 -1.01 -12.30 -20.49
CA ARG A 67 -0.45 -11.80 -21.76
C ARG A 67 0.24 -10.45 -21.59
N GLU A 68 -0.30 -9.58 -20.77
CA GLU A 68 0.28 -8.27 -20.49
C GLU A 68 1.64 -8.40 -19.82
N LEU A 69 1.75 -9.22 -18.80
CA LEU A 69 3.01 -9.47 -18.10
C LEU A 69 4.04 -10.20 -18.98
N ALA A 70 3.58 -11.16 -19.78
CA ALA A 70 4.45 -11.91 -20.70
C ALA A 70 5.12 -11.03 -21.77
N LYS A 71 4.48 -9.92 -22.22
CA LYS A 71 5.08 -8.95 -23.16
C LYS A 71 6.37 -8.32 -22.62
N HIS A 72 6.52 -8.29 -21.32
CA HIS A 72 7.66 -7.71 -20.62
C HIS A 72 8.58 -8.78 -19.98
N ASN A 73 8.38 -10.06 -20.36
CA ASN A 73 9.12 -11.21 -19.82
C ASN A 73 9.02 -11.32 -18.27
N ILE A 74 7.90 -10.91 -17.70
CA ILE A 74 7.65 -11.01 -16.27
C ILE A 74 7.19 -12.43 -15.94
N GLU A 75 7.96 -13.12 -15.11
CA GLU A 75 7.62 -14.46 -14.64
C GLU A 75 6.53 -14.41 -13.58
N ILE A 76 5.59 -15.36 -13.64
CA ILE A 76 4.48 -15.48 -12.70
C ILE A 76 4.47 -16.90 -12.14
N LYS A 77 4.36 -17.01 -10.81
CA LYS A 77 4.09 -18.26 -10.13
C LYS A 77 2.81 -18.10 -9.30
N ASN A 78 1.83 -18.94 -9.57
CA ASN A 78 0.55 -18.94 -8.88
C ASN A 78 0.48 -19.91 -7.71
N ASP A 79 1.56 -20.63 -7.43
CA ASP A 79 1.60 -21.54 -6.31
C ASP A 79 1.48 -20.81 -4.95
N ARG A 80 0.91 -21.51 -3.96
CA ARG A 80 0.75 -20.93 -2.62
C ARG A 80 2.11 -20.76 -1.95
N ILE A 81 2.26 -19.65 -1.27
CA ILE A 81 3.44 -19.40 -0.44
C ILE A 81 3.27 -20.16 0.87
N GLU A 82 4.15 -21.08 1.14
CA GLU A 82 4.18 -21.83 2.39
C GLU A 82 4.91 -21.04 3.48
N GLU A 83 6.11 -20.53 3.16
CA GLU A 83 6.93 -19.82 4.13
C GLU A 83 7.82 -18.76 3.47
N LEU A 84 7.98 -17.63 4.15
CA LEU A 84 9.03 -16.66 3.91
C LEU A 84 10.16 -16.93 4.92
N VAL A 85 11.34 -17.31 4.43
CA VAL A 85 12.47 -17.69 5.25
C VAL A 85 13.52 -16.60 5.26
N GLY A 86 14.04 -16.28 6.43
CA GLY A 86 15.06 -15.26 6.61
C GLY A 86 15.35 -15.00 8.08
N GLU A 87 16.19 -14.02 8.32
CA GLU A 87 16.71 -13.72 9.65
C GLU A 87 16.80 -12.20 9.86
N GLU A 88 16.48 -11.73 11.06
CA GLU A 88 16.57 -10.31 11.45
C GLU A 88 15.84 -9.33 10.52
N GLY A 89 14.80 -9.80 9.83
CA GLY A 89 14.03 -8.99 8.87
C GLY A 89 14.58 -9.02 7.45
N TYR A 90 15.64 -9.77 7.20
CA TYR A 90 16.21 -9.98 5.88
C TYR A 90 15.73 -11.30 5.29
N LEU A 91 14.98 -11.20 4.19
CA LEU A 91 14.47 -12.34 3.44
C LEU A 91 15.65 -13.05 2.74
N LYS A 92 15.70 -14.37 2.81
CA LYS A 92 16.67 -15.22 2.10
C LYS A 92 16.00 -15.97 0.96
N GLU A 93 14.84 -16.56 1.21
CA GLU A 93 14.12 -17.36 0.24
C GLU A 93 12.61 -17.39 0.52
N VAL A 94 11.84 -17.77 -0.49
CA VAL A 94 10.40 -18.05 -0.38
C VAL A 94 10.18 -19.51 -0.73
N LYS A 95 9.53 -20.27 0.16
CA LYS A 95 9.12 -21.64 -0.09
C LYS A 95 7.69 -21.68 -0.58
N LEU A 96 7.47 -22.37 -1.69
CA LEU A 96 6.15 -22.62 -2.25
C LEU A 96 5.60 -23.98 -1.81
N ALA A 97 4.30 -24.13 -1.81
CA ALA A 97 3.64 -25.37 -1.40
C ALA A 97 3.98 -26.58 -2.30
N SER A 98 4.41 -26.35 -3.53
CA SER A 98 4.98 -27.36 -4.43
C SER A 98 6.34 -27.91 -3.97
N GLY A 99 6.98 -27.26 -3.01
CA GLY A 99 8.35 -27.52 -2.60
C GLY A 99 9.40 -26.72 -3.38
N GLU A 100 8.99 -25.89 -4.33
CA GLU A 100 9.91 -25.00 -5.04
C GLU A 100 10.43 -23.91 -4.09
N ILE A 101 11.74 -23.59 -4.21
CA ILE A 101 12.39 -22.53 -3.44
C ILE A 101 12.77 -21.38 -4.36
N ILE A 102 12.31 -20.19 -4.03
CA ILE A 102 12.59 -18.95 -4.76
C ILE A 102 13.65 -18.16 -4.03
N ASN A 103 14.84 -18.07 -4.63
CA ASN A 103 16.00 -17.38 -4.06
C ASN A 103 15.99 -15.88 -4.42
N ARG A 104 14.99 -15.14 -3.91
CA ARG A 104 14.90 -13.69 -4.04
C ARG A 104 14.75 -13.06 -2.66
N THR A 105 15.47 -12.00 -2.42
CA THR A 105 15.68 -11.42 -1.10
C THR A 105 15.02 -10.06 -0.89
N LEU A 106 14.48 -9.47 -1.95
CA LEU A 106 13.89 -8.13 -1.94
C LEU A 106 12.61 -8.12 -2.76
N GLY A 107 11.68 -7.25 -2.40
CA GLY A 107 10.48 -7.10 -3.19
C GLY A 107 9.45 -6.16 -2.62
N PHE A 108 8.30 -6.16 -3.29
CA PHE A 108 7.15 -5.37 -2.91
C PHE A 108 5.94 -6.25 -2.62
N VAL A 109 5.14 -5.81 -1.66
CA VAL A 109 3.88 -6.45 -1.29
C VAL A 109 2.73 -5.50 -1.54
N ALA A 110 1.61 -5.99 -2.05
CA ALA A 110 0.37 -5.24 -2.17
C ALA A 110 -0.55 -5.59 -0.98
N PRO A 111 -0.48 -4.87 0.14
CA PRO A 111 -1.29 -5.17 1.30
C PRO A 111 -2.75 -4.78 1.08
N THR A 112 -3.65 -5.48 1.75
CA THR A 112 -5.01 -4.99 1.92
C THR A 112 -4.99 -3.95 3.03
N TYR A 113 -5.30 -2.70 2.67
CA TYR A 113 -5.35 -1.61 3.65
C TYR A 113 -6.65 -1.69 4.45
N TYR A 114 -6.49 -1.70 5.76
CA TYR A 114 -7.57 -1.54 6.70
C TYR A 114 -7.46 -0.17 7.38
N ARG A 115 -8.54 0.61 7.36
CA ARG A 115 -8.60 1.95 7.93
C ARG A 115 -9.57 2.01 9.09
N PRO A 116 -9.12 1.74 10.31
CA PRO A 116 -9.97 1.84 11.48
C PRO A 116 -10.19 3.31 11.87
N ASN A 117 -11.20 3.96 11.29
CA ASN A 117 -11.60 5.32 11.67
C ASN A 117 -12.60 5.33 12.84
N TYR A 118 -12.46 4.41 13.79
CA TYR A 118 -13.38 4.24 14.92
C TYR A 118 -13.60 5.51 15.77
N PHE A 119 -12.57 6.37 15.85
CA PHE A 119 -12.72 7.64 16.57
C PHE A 119 -13.69 8.57 15.86
N ALA A 120 -13.56 8.68 14.54
CA ALA A 120 -14.45 9.52 13.74
C ALA A 120 -15.88 8.98 13.76
N GLU A 121 -16.07 7.66 13.64
CA GLU A 121 -17.37 7.01 13.75
C GLU A 121 -18.03 7.27 15.11
N LYS A 122 -17.27 7.08 16.21
CA LYS A 122 -17.77 7.34 17.58
C LYS A 122 -18.13 8.79 17.83
N LEU A 123 -17.49 9.72 17.11
CA LEU A 123 -17.85 11.15 17.15
C LEU A 123 -19.02 11.48 16.23
N GLY A 124 -19.58 10.51 15.51
CA GLY A 124 -20.71 10.71 14.60
C GLY A 124 -20.33 11.33 13.26
N CYS A 125 -19.06 11.28 12.86
CA CYS A 125 -18.63 11.74 11.55
C CYS A 125 -19.12 10.78 10.46
N GLU A 126 -19.51 11.29 9.31
CA GLU A 126 -19.80 10.47 8.14
C GLU A 126 -18.53 9.86 7.58
N ILE A 127 -18.63 8.55 7.28
CA ILE A 127 -17.56 7.75 6.67
C ILE A 127 -18.08 7.24 5.33
N ASP A 128 -17.28 7.33 4.28
CA ASP A 128 -17.63 6.79 2.98
C ASP A 128 -17.43 5.25 2.89
N GLU A 129 -17.87 4.67 1.78
CA GLU A 129 -17.77 3.21 1.51
C GLU A 129 -16.32 2.66 1.54
N LYS A 130 -15.33 3.54 1.39
CA LYS A 130 -13.90 3.21 1.43
C LYS A 130 -13.26 3.44 2.81
N GLY A 131 -14.08 3.72 3.83
CA GLY A 131 -13.62 3.97 5.19
C GLY A 131 -12.96 5.34 5.40
N ARG A 132 -13.21 6.33 4.52
CA ARG A 132 -12.66 7.68 4.64
C ARG A 132 -13.63 8.58 5.37
N VAL A 133 -13.11 9.43 6.23
CA VAL A 133 -13.94 10.48 6.88
C VAL A 133 -14.31 11.56 5.86
N MET A 134 -15.60 11.81 5.71
CA MET A 134 -16.11 12.86 4.83
C MET A 134 -15.74 14.23 5.37
N THR A 135 -15.15 15.07 4.51
CA THR A 135 -14.71 16.42 4.88
C THR A 135 -14.92 17.41 3.74
N ASP A 136 -15.10 18.67 4.10
CA ASP A 136 -15.04 19.79 3.16
C ASP A 136 -13.59 20.09 2.72
N PRO A 137 -13.34 21.00 1.76
CA PRO A 137 -12.01 21.40 1.35
C PRO A 137 -11.14 22.01 2.47
N ARG A 138 -11.75 22.46 3.55
CA ARG A 138 -11.12 23.06 4.73
C ARG A 138 -10.86 22.04 5.86
N CYS A 139 -11.01 20.73 5.58
CA CYS A 139 -10.79 19.62 6.52
C CYS A 139 -11.84 19.51 7.65
N ARG A 140 -12.97 20.23 7.57
CA ARG A 140 -14.09 20.08 8.50
C ARG A 140 -14.84 18.79 8.20
N THR A 141 -15.20 18.04 9.22
CA THR A 141 -16.07 16.88 9.08
C THR A 141 -17.55 17.30 9.10
N THR A 142 -18.44 16.33 9.01
CA THR A 142 -19.88 16.56 9.21
C THR A 142 -20.24 16.85 10.66
N GLN A 143 -19.32 16.64 11.60
CA GLN A 143 -19.50 16.99 13.01
C GLN A 143 -18.83 18.32 13.32
N LYS A 144 -19.56 19.22 13.99
CA LYS A 144 -19.03 20.50 14.43
C LYS A 144 -17.80 20.31 15.32
N ASN A 145 -16.76 21.11 15.11
CA ASN A 145 -15.52 21.12 15.88
C ASN A 145 -14.66 19.84 15.72
N VAL A 146 -14.95 19.00 14.73
CA VAL A 146 -14.14 17.83 14.38
C VAL A 146 -13.52 18.04 13.00
N TYR A 147 -12.20 17.93 12.93
CA TYR A 147 -11.40 18.14 11.72
C TYR A 147 -10.55 16.91 11.44
N VAL A 148 -10.36 16.57 10.18
CA VAL A 148 -9.55 15.42 9.77
C VAL A 148 -8.60 15.82 8.67
N ALA A 149 -7.32 15.45 8.82
CA ALA A 149 -6.25 15.71 7.87
C ALA A 149 -5.53 14.41 7.46
N GLY A 150 -4.84 14.45 6.33
CA GLY A 150 -3.99 13.34 5.86
C GLY A 150 -4.76 12.15 5.35
N GLU A 151 -4.23 10.95 5.59
CA GLU A 151 -4.69 9.71 4.97
C GLU A 151 -6.12 9.29 5.38
N SER A 152 -6.54 9.61 6.59
CA SER A 152 -7.90 9.35 7.05
C SER A 152 -8.97 10.08 6.25
N ARG A 153 -8.59 11.18 5.59
CA ARG A 153 -9.43 12.01 4.74
C ARG A 153 -9.29 11.67 3.25
N LYS A 154 -8.05 11.62 2.76
CA LYS A 154 -7.72 11.34 1.35
C LYS A 154 -6.62 10.29 1.26
N PRO A 155 -6.95 9.09 0.82
CA PRO A 155 -5.98 8.00 0.79
C PRO A 155 -4.98 8.06 -0.37
N ILE A 156 -5.29 8.77 -1.47
CA ILE A 156 -4.48 8.72 -2.69
C ILE A 156 -4.33 10.12 -3.29
N PRO A 157 -3.10 10.52 -3.57
CA PRO A 157 -1.85 9.91 -3.15
C PRO A 157 -1.60 10.08 -1.64
N SER A 158 -1.18 9.00 -0.96
CA SER A 158 -0.78 9.02 0.44
C SER A 158 0.69 9.43 0.52
N SER A 159 0.97 10.58 1.15
CA SER A 159 2.33 11.03 1.38
C SER A 159 2.44 11.96 2.59
N LEU A 160 3.62 11.98 3.20
CA LEU A 160 3.92 12.86 4.33
C LEU A 160 3.68 14.34 4.00
N MET A 161 4.06 14.76 2.81
CA MET A 161 3.91 16.16 2.37
C MET A 161 2.44 16.55 2.23
N ILE A 162 1.59 15.67 1.69
CA ILE A 162 0.15 15.91 1.56
C ILE A 162 -0.49 15.95 2.94
N ALA A 163 -0.11 15.02 3.83
CA ALA A 163 -0.62 15.00 5.20
C ALA A 163 -0.24 16.28 5.97
N ALA A 164 0.98 16.77 5.82
CA ALA A 164 1.42 18.03 6.41
C ALA A 164 0.65 19.25 5.86
N ALA A 165 0.43 19.30 4.54
CA ALA A 165 -0.36 20.36 3.91
C ALA A 165 -1.82 20.35 4.37
N ASP A 166 -2.43 19.17 4.51
CA ASP A 166 -3.78 19.05 5.05
C ASP A 166 -3.85 19.45 6.53
N GLY A 167 -2.82 19.10 7.32
CA GLY A 167 -2.70 19.55 8.72
C GLY A 167 -2.65 21.07 8.85
N ASN A 168 -1.89 21.75 7.98
CA ASN A 168 -1.88 23.21 7.93
C ASN A 168 -3.24 23.79 7.61
N LYS A 169 -3.95 23.25 6.60
CA LYS A 169 -5.31 23.68 6.26
C LYS A 169 -6.28 23.50 7.42
N ALA A 170 -6.22 22.36 8.11
CA ALA A 170 -7.04 22.09 9.27
C ALA A 170 -6.78 23.12 10.38
N ALA A 171 -5.52 23.42 10.68
CA ALA A 171 -5.15 24.40 11.69
C ALA A 171 -5.69 25.81 11.39
N VAL A 172 -5.56 26.26 10.14
CA VAL A 172 -6.13 27.55 9.70
C VAL A 172 -7.65 27.55 9.82
N SER A 173 -8.31 26.46 9.45
CA SER A 173 -9.77 26.34 9.54
C SER A 173 -10.25 26.36 10.99
N ILE A 174 -9.58 25.63 11.88
CA ILE A 174 -9.87 25.64 13.31
C ILE A 174 -9.75 27.05 13.88
N ASN A 175 -8.65 27.76 13.56
CA ASN A 175 -8.45 29.11 14.07
C ASN A 175 -9.52 30.08 13.56
N THR A 176 -9.90 29.98 12.28
CA THR A 176 -10.96 30.79 11.70
C THR A 176 -12.29 30.55 12.43
N ASP A 177 -12.69 29.29 12.57
CA ASP A 177 -13.97 28.93 13.19
C ASP A 177 -14.03 29.35 14.66
N LEU A 178 -12.96 29.18 15.41
CA LEU A 178 -12.86 29.64 16.79
C LEU A 178 -12.88 31.18 16.91
N THR A 179 -12.33 31.89 15.92
CA THR A 179 -12.37 33.36 15.89
C THR A 179 -13.78 33.83 15.66
N GLU A 180 -14.50 33.25 14.70
CA GLU A 180 -15.89 33.58 14.42
C GLU A 180 -16.83 33.28 15.61
N GLU A 181 -16.57 32.19 16.34
CA GLU A 181 -17.36 31.85 17.54
C GLU A 181 -17.16 32.83 18.73
N ARG A 182 -15.99 33.51 18.78
CA ARG A 182 -15.65 34.40 19.90
C ARG A 182 -16.02 35.86 19.64
N PHE A 183 -16.33 36.22 18.39
CA PHE A 183 -16.66 37.55 17.95
C PHE A 183 -18.16 37.74 17.94
#